data_90d84367c1258425491d69d05c9beae0
#
_entry.id   90d84367c1258425491d69d05c9beae0
#
_cell.length_a   1.000
_cell.length_b   1.000
_cell.length_c   1.000
_cell.angle_alpha   90.00
_cell.angle_beta   90.00
_cell.angle_gamma   90.00
#
_symmetry.space_group_name_H-M   'P 1'
#
loop_
_entity.id
_entity.type
_entity.pdbx_description
1 polymer ?
#
loop_
_entity_poly.entity_id
_entity_poly.type
_entity_poly.pdbx_seq_one_letter_code
_entity_poly.pdbx_strand_id
1 'polypeptide(L)'
;MTQTVNDDSAGRSSSTAVLIATSLTLFSMFFGAGNLIFPPIMGASAGTNLAPAMIGFLIGGVALPVISIITIALSGTDMRDLVSRAGTSFGIVFSVMVYLSIGAFYALPRTGAVSFSTAVAPLIGTKSLTASIIFSFIFFGIAFYLCWNPGTIIDNLGKILTPILLGLLVLLVFLCLASLPASHDAPTGEYAATPLAAGLLEGYMTMDSIAALAFGIIVVTSLGHTGGGIGAKVVRRTSTAAVIAGSLLAVVYVGLGLIGHVIPNAQSYSDGATLLADAAQMTMGWPGQIVFGLIVLTACMTTAVGLIAATSEFFHRLLPAISYRAWMIVFTIISFLLASAGLSSVLAIAVPIITFLYPIAITIVFLTIATHPLRLATPALWTFRLGTWVAAAWSAATTLAHVGVYPEHINSVLMWSPLQANQLGWILPTIIAAAIGACIDVAVMKRSRA
;
A
#
# COMPACT_ATOMS: atom_id res chain seq x y z
N MET A 1 40.55 37.59 -6.47
CA MET A 1 39.69 36.80 -7.39
C MET A 1 40.09 35.34 -7.26
N THR A 2 39.27 34.49 -6.68
CA THR A 2 39.28 33.00 -6.71
C THR A 2 38.83 32.42 -5.35
N GLN A 3 37.52 32.49 -5.09
CA GLN A 3 36.90 31.66 -4.00
C GLN A 3 35.37 31.59 -4.13
N THR A 4 34.81 31.28 -5.31
CA THR A 4 33.36 31.16 -5.50
C THR A 4 32.91 29.89 -6.26
N VAL A 5 33.79 28.89 -6.45
CA VAL A 5 33.44 27.71 -7.28
C VAL A 5 33.15 26.45 -6.44
N ASN A 6 33.49 26.42 -5.14
CA ASN A 6 33.33 25.18 -4.33
C ASN A 6 32.05 25.05 -3.51
N ASP A 7 31.20 26.08 -3.38
CA ASP A 7 29.97 25.99 -2.58
C ASP A 7 28.79 25.33 -3.30
N ASP A 8 28.73 25.43 -4.62
CA ASP A 8 27.62 24.85 -5.41
C ASP A 8 27.69 23.31 -5.53
N SER A 9 28.86 22.73 -5.46
CA SER A 9 29.03 21.27 -5.54
C SER A 9 28.69 20.57 -4.24
N ALA A 10 29.03 21.13 -3.10
CA ALA A 10 28.69 20.59 -1.79
C ALA A 10 27.18 20.67 -1.50
N GLY A 11 26.52 21.76 -1.88
CA GLY A 11 25.07 21.92 -1.76
C GLY A 11 24.28 20.99 -2.67
N ARG A 12 24.77 20.69 -3.88
CA ARG A 12 24.15 19.74 -4.83
C ARG A 12 24.31 18.29 -4.37
N SER A 13 25.46 17.90 -3.88
CA SER A 13 25.74 16.56 -3.37
C SER A 13 24.85 16.25 -2.13
N SER A 14 24.70 17.18 -1.21
CA SER A 14 23.78 17.08 -0.07
C SER A 14 22.32 16.93 -0.50
N SER A 15 21.89 17.69 -1.52
CA SER A 15 20.51 17.63 -2.04
C SER A 15 20.18 16.29 -2.72
N THR A 16 21.12 15.70 -3.45
CA THR A 16 20.94 14.40 -4.12
C THR A 16 20.94 13.25 -3.11
N ALA A 17 21.82 13.30 -2.11
CA ALA A 17 21.87 12.31 -1.05
C ALA A 17 20.54 12.28 -0.23
N VAL A 18 19.98 13.45 0.07
CA VAL A 18 18.66 13.56 0.72
C VAL A 18 17.54 12.97 -0.16
N LEU A 19 17.56 13.24 -1.47
CA LEU A 19 16.56 12.69 -2.39
C LEU A 19 16.63 11.15 -2.44
N ILE A 20 17.82 10.59 -2.57
CA ILE A 20 18.02 9.12 -2.59
C ILE A 20 17.58 8.53 -1.26
N ALA A 21 18.00 9.09 -0.14
CA ALA A 21 17.58 8.62 1.19
C ALA A 21 16.07 8.64 1.35
N THR A 22 15.39 9.72 0.93
CA THR A 22 13.93 9.82 0.98
C THR A 22 13.27 8.79 0.06
N SER A 23 13.81 8.55 -1.12
CA SER A 23 13.28 7.53 -2.04
C SER A 23 13.39 6.13 -1.47
N LEU A 24 14.51 5.79 -0.84
CA LEU A 24 14.71 4.50 -0.16
C LEU A 24 13.83 4.35 1.08
N THR A 25 13.64 5.44 1.83
CA THR A 25 12.69 5.45 2.96
C THR A 25 11.24 5.23 2.46
N LEU A 26 10.82 5.91 1.40
CA LEU A 26 9.52 5.67 0.76
C LEU A 26 9.36 4.23 0.30
N PHE A 27 10.36 3.69 -0.39
CA PHE A 27 10.35 2.29 -0.79
C PHE A 27 10.20 1.37 0.42
N SER A 28 10.96 1.59 1.50
CA SER A 28 10.88 0.81 2.74
C SER A 28 9.53 0.92 3.44
N MET A 29 8.87 2.08 3.35
CA MET A 29 7.52 2.28 3.90
C MET A 29 6.45 1.53 3.11
N PHE A 30 6.61 1.44 1.79
CA PHE A 30 5.72 0.66 0.94
C PHE A 30 6.02 -0.83 1.02
N PHE A 31 7.29 -1.21 0.94
CA PHE A 31 7.69 -2.61 0.82
C PHE A 31 7.54 -3.37 2.15
N GLY A 32 6.45 -4.10 2.26
CA GLY A 32 6.10 -4.90 3.44
C GLY A 32 5.62 -6.31 3.08
N ALA A 33 4.90 -6.92 4.02
CA ALA A 33 4.40 -8.28 3.88
C ALA A 33 3.57 -8.54 2.62
N GLY A 34 2.71 -7.58 2.25
CA GLY A 34 1.84 -7.71 1.08
C GLY A 34 2.61 -7.74 -0.23
N ASN A 35 3.64 -6.93 -0.31
CA ASN A 35 4.48 -6.77 -1.48
C ASN A 35 5.30 -8.04 -1.81
N LEU A 36 5.45 -8.92 -0.83
CA LEU A 36 6.05 -10.25 -1.01
C LEU A 36 5.03 -11.33 -1.39
N ILE A 37 3.75 -11.18 -1.01
CA ILE A 37 2.73 -12.21 -1.20
C ILE A 37 2.08 -12.12 -2.57
N PHE A 38 1.62 -10.92 -2.95
CA PHE A 38 0.70 -10.77 -4.08
C PHE A 38 1.37 -10.89 -5.45
N PRO A 39 2.55 -10.33 -5.73
CA PRO A 39 3.17 -10.48 -7.05
C PRO A 39 3.45 -11.92 -7.45
N PRO A 40 4.03 -12.80 -6.58
CA PRO A 40 4.30 -14.18 -7.00
C PRO A 40 3.02 -15.00 -7.20
N ILE A 41 2.00 -14.83 -6.36
CA ILE A 41 0.74 -15.58 -6.56
C ILE A 41 -0.01 -15.11 -7.81
N MET A 42 0.04 -13.81 -8.12
CA MET A 42 -0.46 -13.26 -9.39
C MET A 42 0.31 -13.88 -10.56
N GLY A 43 1.64 -13.95 -10.50
CA GLY A 43 2.47 -14.55 -11.54
C GLY A 43 2.15 -16.02 -11.78
N ALA A 44 1.93 -16.79 -10.71
CA ALA A 44 1.51 -18.19 -10.74
C ALA A 44 0.14 -18.38 -11.38
N SER A 45 -0.83 -17.55 -11.00
CA SER A 45 -2.23 -17.63 -11.48
C SER A 45 -2.42 -17.10 -12.90
N ALA A 46 -1.61 -16.12 -13.29
CA ALA A 46 -1.71 -15.48 -14.60
C ALA A 46 -1.20 -16.35 -15.77
N GLY A 47 -0.32 -17.31 -15.50
CA GLY A 47 0.19 -18.22 -16.51
C GLY A 47 0.63 -17.49 -17.79
N THR A 48 0.14 -17.89 -18.95
CA THR A 48 0.44 -17.26 -20.25
C THR A 48 -0.07 -15.82 -20.36
N ASN A 49 -0.99 -15.36 -19.49
CA ASN A 49 -1.51 -13.99 -19.43
C ASN A 49 -0.73 -13.09 -18.47
N LEU A 50 0.53 -13.45 -18.13
CA LEU A 50 1.36 -12.69 -17.18
C LEU A 50 1.52 -11.21 -17.56
N ALA A 51 1.76 -10.88 -18.82
CA ALA A 51 2.03 -9.51 -19.23
C ALA A 51 0.84 -8.55 -18.96
N PRO A 52 -0.40 -8.82 -19.41
CA PRO A 52 -1.54 -7.96 -19.08
C PRO A 52 -1.87 -7.96 -17.58
N ALA A 53 -1.71 -9.08 -16.86
CA ALA A 53 -1.90 -9.15 -15.42
C ALA A 53 -0.89 -8.27 -14.68
N MET A 54 0.39 -8.35 -15.04
CA MET A 54 1.47 -7.54 -14.48
C MET A 54 1.25 -6.03 -14.73
N ILE A 55 0.81 -5.64 -15.92
CA ILE A 55 0.46 -4.24 -16.20
C ILE A 55 -0.65 -3.77 -15.26
N GLY A 56 -1.71 -4.54 -15.09
CA GLY A 56 -2.78 -4.25 -14.14
C GLY A 56 -2.25 -4.12 -12.72
N PHE A 57 -1.44 -5.08 -12.28
CA PHE A 57 -0.83 -5.08 -10.96
C PHE A 57 0.05 -3.84 -10.71
N LEU A 58 0.87 -3.45 -11.68
CA LEU A 58 1.72 -2.26 -11.58
C LEU A 58 0.89 -0.95 -11.55
N ILE A 59 -0.25 -0.91 -12.21
CA ILE A 59 -1.18 0.24 -12.09
C ILE A 59 -1.71 0.32 -10.65
N GLY A 60 -2.22 -0.78 -10.09
CA GLY A 60 -2.79 -0.83 -8.74
C GLY A 60 -1.76 -0.69 -7.62
N GLY A 61 -0.66 -1.42 -7.71
CA GLY A 61 0.35 -1.55 -6.67
C GLY A 61 1.52 -0.58 -6.76
N VAL A 62 1.70 0.14 -7.89
CA VAL A 62 2.79 1.11 -8.06
C VAL A 62 2.30 2.48 -8.50
N ALA A 63 1.57 2.57 -9.62
CA ALA A 63 1.18 3.86 -10.17
C ALA A 63 0.24 4.62 -9.21
N LEU A 64 -0.77 3.95 -8.66
CA LEU A 64 -1.69 4.56 -7.70
C LEU A 64 -1.00 5.04 -6.41
N PRO A 65 -0.13 4.26 -5.74
CA PRO A 65 0.67 4.75 -4.61
C PRO A 65 1.50 6.00 -4.93
N VAL A 66 2.22 5.99 -6.06
CA VAL A 66 3.00 7.15 -6.51
C VAL A 66 2.12 8.38 -6.70
N ILE A 67 1.00 8.21 -7.40
CA ILE A 67 0.00 9.27 -7.62
C ILE A 67 -0.58 9.76 -6.29
N SER A 68 -0.81 8.88 -5.32
CA SER A 68 -1.31 9.23 -3.99
C SER A 68 -0.32 10.12 -3.21
N ILE A 69 0.99 9.80 -3.24
CA ILE A 69 2.03 10.68 -2.65
C ILE A 69 2.07 12.05 -3.34
N ILE A 70 2.02 12.06 -4.67
CA ILE A 70 2.00 13.31 -5.44
C ILE A 70 0.76 14.15 -5.07
N THR A 71 -0.39 13.50 -4.88
CA THR A 71 -1.63 14.16 -4.46
C THR A 71 -1.50 14.83 -3.10
N ILE A 72 -0.92 14.16 -2.11
CA ILE A 72 -0.65 14.75 -0.79
C ILE A 72 0.34 15.91 -0.91
N ALA A 73 1.39 15.77 -1.73
CA ALA A 73 2.35 16.84 -1.97
C ALA A 73 1.70 18.08 -2.63
N LEU A 74 0.80 17.88 -3.59
CA LEU A 74 0.07 18.95 -4.28
C LEU A 74 -0.95 19.62 -3.37
N SER A 75 -1.64 18.88 -2.51
CA SER A 75 -2.62 19.40 -1.57
C SER A 75 -1.96 20.20 -0.44
N GLY A 76 -0.75 19.81 -0.04
CA GLY A 76 -0.03 20.40 1.08
C GLY A 76 -0.67 20.11 2.45
N THR A 77 -1.67 19.22 2.50
CA THR A 77 -2.42 18.85 3.69
C THR A 77 -2.33 17.36 3.96
N ASP A 78 -2.69 16.94 5.17
CA ASP A 78 -2.79 15.53 5.48
C ASP A 78 -4.03 14.86 4.83
N MET A 79 -4.10 13.53 4.93
CA MET A 79 -5.21 12.76 4.37
C MET A 79 -6.55 13.19 4.95
N ARG A 80 -6.64 13.46 6.25
CA ARG A 80 -7.89 13.84 6.91
C ARG A 80 -8.44 15.14 6.33
N ASP A 81 -7.60 16.17 6.20
CA ASP A 81 -8.00 17.45 5.65
C ASP A 81 -8.39 17.33 4.17
N LEU A 82 -7.64 16.50 3.42
CA LEU A 82 -7.93 16.23 2.02
C LEU A 82 -9.32 15.61 1.84
N VAL A 83 -9.63 14.58 2.63
CA VAL A 83 -10.92 13.87 2.57
C VAL A 83 -12.07 14.72 3.15
N SER A 84 -11.77 15.62 4.07
CA SER A 84 -12.76 16.55 4.67
C SER A 84 -13.37 17.51 3.66
N ARG A 85 -12.81 17.63 2.45
CA ARG A 85 -13.47 18.33 1.33
C ARG A 85 -14.82 17.71 0.96
N ALA A 86 -15.00 16.40 1.16
CA ALA A 86 -16.29 15.72 0.97
C ALA A 86 -17.26 15.91 2.15
N GLY A 87 -16.77 16.43 3.29
CA GLY A 87 -17.50 16.71 4.52
C GLY A 87 -16.63 16.40 5.74
N THR A 88 -16.68 17.21 6.78
CA THR A 88 -15.83 17.07 7.97
C THR A 88 -16.03 15.73 8.67
N SER A 89 -17.28 15.31 8.90
CA SER A 89 -17.58 14.00 9.49
C SER A 89 -17.11 12.84 8.60
N PHE A 90 -17.28 12.97 7.28
CA PHE A 90 -16.80 12.00 6.32
C PHE A 90 -15.27 11.85 6.41
N GLY A 91 -14.54 12.97 6.47
CA GLY A 91 -13.09 12.98 6.60
C GLY A 91 -12.61 12.24 7.85
N ILE A 92 -13.26 12.47 9.00
CA ILE A 92 -12.93 11.79 10.26
C ILE A 92 -13.19 10.27 10.13
N VAL A 93 -14.40 9.88 9.72
CA VAL A 93 -14.82 8.47 9.64
C VAL A 93 -13.92 7.71 8.67
N PHE A 94 -13.71 8.24 7.46
CA PHE A 94 -12.86 7.60 6.46
C PHE A 94 -11.42 7.46 6.95
N SER A 95 -10.83 8.52 7.55
CA SER A 95 -9.48 8.46 8.09
C SER A 95 -9.35 7.42 9.21
N VAL A 96 -10.32 7.35 10.12
CA VAL A 96 -10.36 6.31 11.17
C VAL A 96 -10.38 4.92 10.54
N MET A 97 -11.24 4.68 9.55
CA MET A 97 -11.31 3.39 8.86
C MET A 97 -10.00 3.03 8.16
N VAL A 98 -9.36 3.99 7.50
CA VAL A 98 -8.06 3.80 6.86
C VAL A 98 -6.99 3.42 7.88
N TYR A 99 -6.84 4.21 8.96
CA TYR A 99 -5.81 3.92 9.96
C TYR A 99 -6.09 2.64 10.75
N LEU A 100 -7.33 2.26 10.96
CA LEU A 100 -7.66 0.95 11.54
C LEU A 100 -7.33 -0.19 10.59
N SER A 101 -7.54 -0.02 9.29
CA SER A 101 -7.25 -1.06 8.30
C SER A 101 -5.74 -1.29 8.11
N ILE A 102 -4.95 -0.22 7.94
CA ILE A 102 -3.49 -0.34 7.83
C ILE A 102 -2.83 -0.68 9.17
N GLY A 103 -3.45 -0.28 10.27
CA GLY A 103 -3.03 -0.60 11.64
C GLY A 103 -3.55 -1.96 12.09
N ALA A 104 -4.48 -1.94 13.04
CA ALA A 104 -4.85 -3.10 13.84
C ALA A 104 -5.52 -4.26 13.08
N PHE A 105 -6.27 -4.00 11.99
CA PHE A 105 -7.18 -5.02 11.45
C PHE A 105 -6.65 -5.77 10.23
N TYR A 106 -5.67 -5.25 9.50
CA TYR A 106 -5.16 -5.95 8.32
C TYR A 106 -3.66 -5.84 8.12
N ALA A 107 -3.12 -4.65 7.75
CA ALA A 107 -1.73 -4.59 7.30
C ALA A 107 -0.73 -4.93 8.41
N LEU A 108 -0.96 -4.46 9.64
CA LEU A 108 -0.08 -4.74 10.77
C LEU A 108 -0.15 -6.21 11.22
N PRO A 109 -1.31 -6.85 11.45
CA PRO A 109 -1.38 -8.29 11.75
C PRO A 109 -0.76 -9.17 10.66
N ARG A 110 -0.92 -8.78 9.39
CA ARG A 110 -0.33 -9.48 8.25
C ARG A 110 1.20 -9.57 8.36
N THR A 111 1.88 -8.55 8.88
CA THR A 111 3.34 -8.59 9.05
C THR A 111 3.78 -9.75 9.94
N GLY A 112 3.10 -9.97 11.06
CA GLY A 112 3.39 -11.10 11.97
C GLY A 112 3.05 -12.45 11.35
N ALA A 113 1.85 -12.56 10.75
CA ALA A 113 1.37 -13.80 10.16
C ALA A 113 2.23 -14.26 8.97
N VAL A 114 2.65 -13.33 8.10
CA VAL A 114 3.57 -13.63 6.97
C VAL A 114 4.94 -14.01 7.48
N SER A 115 5.49 -13.26 8.44
CA SER A 115 6.78 -13.58 9.04
C SER A 115 6.79 -14.99 9.64
N PHE A 116 5.72 -15.40 10.31
CA PHE A 116 5.59 -16.75 10.82
C PHE A 116 5.54 -17.78 9.70
N SER A 117 4.64 -17.64 8.76
CA SER A 117 4.40 -18.62 7.70
C SER A 117 5.61 -18.83 6.79
N THR A 118 6.41 -17.78 6.59
CA THR A 118 7.52 -17.76 5.61
C THR A 118 8.87 -18.01 6.25
N ALA A 119 9.15 -17.40 7.41
CA ALA A 119 10.47 -17.45 8.02
C ALA A 119 10.61 -18.54 9.07
N VAL A 120 9.56 -18.86 9.80
CA VAL A 120 9.65 -19.73 10.98
C VAL A 120 8.99 -21.09 10.75
N ALA A 121 7.77 -21.14 10.25
CA ALA A 121 7.05 -22.39 10.06
C ALA A 121 7.80 -23.41 9.18
N PRO A 122 8.49 -23.03 8.08
CA PRO A 122 9.29 -23.97 7.30
C PRO A 122 10.49 -24.52 8.07
N LEU A 123 11.13 -23.72 8.92
CA LEU A 123 12.30 -24.12 9.70
C LEU A 123 11.97 -25.10 10.84
N ILE A 124 10.81 -24.91 11.48
CA ILE A 124 10.35 -25.77 12.59
C ILE A 124 9.49 -26.95 12.13
N GLY A 125 9.16 -27.01 10.83
CA GLY A 125 8.37 -28.09 10.24
C GLY A 125 6.91 -28.15 10.70
N THR A 126 6.36 -27.07 11.30
CA THR A 126 4.99 -27.05 11.80
C THR A 126 4.32 -25.70 11.64
N LYS A 127 3.01 -25.73 11.34
CA LYS A 127 2.12 -24.54 11.31
C LYS A 127 1.14 -24.57 12.50
N SER A 128 1.54 -25.09 13.66
CA SER A 128 0.65 -25.19 14.81
C SER A 128 0.24 -23.81 15.34
N LEU A 129 -0.98 -23.72 15.87
CA LEU A 129 -1.52 -22.50 16.48
C LEU A 129 -0.61 -22.02 17.64
N THR A 130 -0.12 -22.95 18.45
CA THR A 130 0.77 -22.64 19.59
C THR A 130 2.06 -21.96 19.11
N ALA A 131 2.70 -22.49 18.04
CA ALA A 131 3.90 -21.91 17.48
C ALA A 131 3.62 -20.50 16.90
N SER A 132 2.47 -20.31 16.24
CA SER A 132 2.02 -19.00 15.74
C SER A 132 1.83 -17.98 16.86
N ILE A 133 1.20 -18.37 17.97
CA ILE A 133 1.00 -17.52 19.14
C ILE A 133 2.34 -17.10 19.76
N ILE A 134 3.24 -18.07 20.01
CA ILE A 134 4.55 -17.78 20.61
C ILE A 134 5.36 -16.84 19.72
N PHE A 135 5.41 -17.13 18.42
CA PHE A 135 6.12 -16.28 17.46
C PHE A 135 5.53 -14.88 17.41
N SER A 136 4.21 -14.76 17.26
CA SER A 136 3.52 -13.46 17.18
C SER A 136 3.75 -12.65 18.46
N PHE A 137 3.75 -13.29 19.64
CA PHE A 137 4.06 -12.62 20.89
C PHE A 137 5.48 -12.01 20.90
N ILE A 138 6.47 -12.78 20.45
CA ILE A 138 7.85 -12.32 20.35
C ILE A 138 7.97 -11.20 19.30
N PHE A 139 7.40 -11.40 18.11
CA PHE A 139 7.46 -10.45 17.01
C PHE A 139 6.85 -9.10 17.39
N PHE A 140 5.62 -9.09 17.91
CA PHE A 140 4.95 -7.85 18.33
C PHE A 140 5.53 -7.26 19.60
N GLY A 141 6.11 -8.07 20.48
CA GLY A 141 6.88 -7.60 21.63
C GLY A 141 8.13 -6.81 21.20
N ILE A 142 8.87 -7.31 20.22
CA ILE A 142 10.02 -6.60 19.63
C ILE A 142 9.55 -5.32 18.91
N ALA A 143 8.51 -5.41 18.09
CA ALA A 143 7.95 -4.25 17.38
C ALA A 143 7.51 -3.15 18.36
N PHE A 144 6.82 -3.52 19.44
CA PHE A 144 6.42 -2.62 20.50
C PHE A 144 7.62 -1.94 21.18
N TYR A 145 8.65 -2.72 21.53
CA TYR A 145 9.88 -2.19 22.13
C TYR A 145 10.59 -1.18 21.22
N LEU A 146 10.67 -1.48 19.94
CA LEU A 146 11.26 -0.59 18.94
C LEU A 146 10.44 0.70 18.74
N CYS A 147 9.12 0.65 18.88
CA CYS A 147 8.25 1.82 18.81
C CYS A 147 8.31 2.72 20.05
N TRP A 148 8.86 2.23 21.18
CA TRP A 148 8.91 3.00 22.42
C TRP A 148 9.71 4.30 22.31
N ASN A 149 10.78 4.28 21.49
CA ASN A 149 11.63 5.43 21.19
C ASN A 149 11.80 5.59 19.66
N PRO A 150 10.83 6.17 18.95
CA PRO A 150 10.78 6.12 17.50
C PRO A 150 11.86 6.90 16.74
N GLY A 151 12.60 7.81 17.42
CA GLY A 151 13.41 8.83 16.73
C GLY A 151 14.71 8.37 16.06
N THR A 152 15.30 7.23 16.41
CA THR A 152 16.65 6.84 15.92
C THR A 152 16.72 5.47 15.27
N ILE A 153 15.88 4.54 15.67
CA ILE A 153 15.98 3.14 15.23
C ILE A 153 15.32 2.96 13.86
N ILE A 154 14.18 3.63 13.62
CA ILE A 154 13.43 3.56 12.35
C ILE A 154 14.28 4.11 11.19
N ASP A 155 14.96 5.22 11.40
CA ASP A 155 15.83 5.86 10.39
C ASP A 155 17.02 4.97 9.99
N ASN A 156 17.65 4.33 10.98
CA ASN A 156 18.81 3.47 10.73
C ASN A 156 18.42 2.13 10.13
N LEU A 157 17.31 1.54 10.55
CA LEU A 157 16.75 0.31 9.99
C LEU A 157 16.43 0.50 8.49
N GLY A 158 15.74 1.58 8.11
CA GLY A 158 15.41 1.86 6.71
C GLY A 158 16.65 2.12 5.84
N LYS A 159 17.66 2.83 6.34
CA LYS A 159 18.87 3.20 5.58
C LYS A 159 19.80 2.02 5.29
N ILE A 160 19.90 1.05 6.19
CA ILE A 160 20.81 -0.09 6.06
C ILE A 160 20.07 -1.31 5.50
N LEU A 161 18.89 -1.60 6.03
CA LEU A 161 18.17 -2.82 5.69
C LEU A 161 17.54 -2.77 4.30
N THR A 162 17.11 -1.60 3.84
CA THR A 162 16.50 -1.48 2.50
C THR A 162 17.44 -1.81 1.36
N PRO A 163 18.68 -1.30 1.29
CA PRO A 163 19.64 -1.72 0.25
C PRO A 163 19.99 -3.21 0.32
N ILE A 164 20.14 -3.77 1.53
CA ILE A 164 20.40 -5.20 1.72
C ILE A 164 19.21 -6.03 1.23
N LEU A 165 18.00 -5.66 1.63
CA LEU A 165 16.76 -6.30 1.20
C LEU A 165 16.63 -6.31 -0.33
N LEU A 166 16.83 -5.16 -0.98
CA LEU A 166 16.80 -5.04 -2.44
C LEU A 166 17.85 -5.93 -3.11
N GLY A 167 19.09 -5.91 -2.60
CA GLY A 167 20.17 -6.74 -3.12
C GLY A 167 19.86 -8.23 -3.04
N LEU A 168 19.32 -8.68 -1.90
CA LEU A 168 18.94 -10.07 -1.69
C LEU A 168 17.72 -10.48 -2.53
N LEU A 169 16.74 -9.60 -2.73
CA LEU A 169 15.61 -9.87 -3.61
C LEU A 169 16.03 -9.97 -5.08
N VAL A 170 16.88 -9.06 -5.54
CA VAL A 170 17.44 -9.13 -6.91
C VAL A 170 18.23 -10.42 -7.11
N LEU A 171 19.04 -10.81 -6.12
CA LEU A 171 19.77 -12.07 -6.15
C LEU A 171 18.82 -13.27 -6.23
N LEU A 172 17.79 -13.32 -5.41
CA LEU A 172 16.77 -14.37 -5.43
C LEU A 172 16.09 -14.47 -6.80
N VAL A 173 15.63 -13.32 -7.34
CA VAL A 173 15.01 -13.28 -8.67
C VAL A 173 15.97 -13.82 -9.73
N PHE A 174 17.22 -13.36 -9.73
CA PHE A 174 18.23 -13.81 -10.68
C PHE A 174 18.46 -15.32 -10.60
N LEU A 175 18.64 -15.86 -9.40
CA LEU A 175 18.89 -17.29 -9.20
C LEU A 175 17.67 -18.13 -9.61
N CYS A 176 16.46 -17.71 -9.28
CA CYS A 176 15.23 -18.41 -9.70
C CYS A 176 15.09 -18.44 -11.22
N LEU A 177 15.25 -17.30 -11.89
CA LEU A 177 15.13 -17.22 -13.35
C LEU A 177 16.26 -17.98 -14.09
N ALA A 178 17.46 -18.09 -13.49
CA ALA A 178 18.56 -18.82 -14.05
C ALA A 178 18.46 -20.34 -13.86
N SER A 179 17.78 -20.80 -12.80
CA SER A 179 17.78 -22.21 -12.38
C SER A 179 16.46 -22.93 -12.61
N LEU A 180 15.33 -22.22 -12.62
CA LEU A 180 14.02 -22.82 -12.78
C LEU A 180 13.61 -22.82 -14.26
N PRO A 181 12.95 -23.88 -14.74
CA PRO A 181 12.46 -23.96 -16.12
C PRO A 181 11.29 -22.98 -16.29
N ALA A 182 11.20 -22.35 -17.47
CA ALA A 182 10.02 -21.53 -17.79
C ALA A 182 8.76 -22.41 -17.79
N SER A 183 7.77 -22.03 -17.01
CA SER A 183 6.45 -22.66 -17.05
C SER A 183 5.59 -22.01 -18.14
N HIS A 184 4.70 -22.81 -18.75
CA HIS A 184 3.73 -22.36 -19.74
C HIS A 184 2.32 -22.74 -19.29
N ASP A 185 2.05 -22.64 -18.00
CA ASP A 185 0.76 -22.99 -17.42
C ASP A 185 -0.36 -22.10 -17.99
N ALA A 186 -1.55 -22.66 -18.15
CA ALA A 186 -2.73 -21.90 -18.54
C ALA A 186 -3.14 -20.94 -17.42
N PRO A 187 -3.67 -19.76 -17.73
CA PRO A 187 -4.18 -18.83 -16.72
C PRO A 187 -5.38 -19.42 -15.99
N THR A 188 -5.53 -19.10 -14.71
CA THR A 188 -6.61 -19.58 -13.83
C THR A 188 -7.54 -18.48 -13.39
N GLY A 189 -8.78 -18.82 -13.06
CA GLY A 189 -9.78 -17.89 -12.51
C GLY A 189 -9.97 -16.63 -13.36
N GLU A 190 -9.99 -15.48 -12.72
CA GLU A 190 -10.18 -14.18 -13.35
C GLU A 190 -9.04 -13.79 -14.31
N TYR A 191 -7.84 -14.38 -14.16
CA TYR A 191 -6.72 -14.13 -15.05
C TYR A 191 -6.89 -14.73 -16.44
N ALA A 192 -7.80 -15.71 -16.61
CA ALA A 192 -8.14 -16.25 -17.91
C ALA A 192 -9.03 -15.31 -18.72
N ALA A 193 -10.00 -14.67 -18.06
CA ALA A 193 -10.99 -13.83 -18.72
C ALA A 193 -10.59 -12.35 -18.79
N THR A 194 -10.11 -11.79 -17.67
CA THR A 194 -9.84 -10.35 -17.52
C THR A 194 -8.51 -10.10 -16.79
N PRO A 195 -7.36 -10.53 -17.34
CA PRO A 195 -6.08 -10.53 -16.63
C PRO A 195 -5.64 -9.14 -16.17
N LEU A 196 -5.92 -8.08 -16.94
CA LEU A 196 -5.57 -6.71 -16.55
C LEU A 196 -6.38 -6.25 -15.33
N ALA A 197 -7.69 -6.52 -15.30
CA ALA A 197 -8.52 -6.15 -14.15
C ALA A 197 -8.19 -6.98 -12.92
N ALA A 198 -7.97 -8.29 -13.07
CA ALA A 198 -7.53 -9.17 -12.00
C ALA A 198 -6.21 -8.69 -11.40
N GLY A 199 -5.21 -8.38 -12.22
CA GLY A 199 -3.94 -7.83 -11.76
C GLY A 199 -4.09 -6.48 -11.05
N LEU A 200 -4.95 -5.58 -11.54
CA LEU A 200 -5.22 -4.30 -10.91
C LEU A 200 -5.81 -4.47 -9.49
N LEU A 201 -6.78 -5.35 -9.35
CA LEU A 201 -7.41 -5.65 -8.06
C LEU A 201 -6.45 -6.34 -7.10
N GLU A 202 -5.62 -7.26 -7.60
CA GLU A 202 -4.55 -7.87 -6.81
C GLU A 202 -3.54 -6.81 -6.32
N GLY A 203 -3.22 -5.81 -7.16
CA GLY A 203 -2.41 -4.65 -6.77
C GLY A 203 -3.02 -3.84 -5.63
N TYR A 204 -4.35 -3.77 -5.51
CA TYR A 204 -5.00 -3.11 -4.36
C TYR A 204 -4.73 -3.83 -3.03
N MET A 205 -4.57 -5.16 -3.07
CA MET A 205 -4.31 -5.98 -1.88
C MET A 205 -2.99 -5.64 -1.19
N THR A 206 -2.03 -4.98 -1.88
CA THR A 206 -0.81 -4.47 -1.25
C THR A 206 -1.10 -3.37 -0.23
N MET A 207 -2.17 -2.60 -0.42
CA MET A 207 -2.61 -1.43 0.36
C MET A 207 -1.68 -0.20 0.27
N ASP A 208 -0.73 -0.19 -0.66
CA ASP A 208 0.27 0.86 -0.77
C ASP A 208 -0.34 2.23 -1.09
N SER A 209 -1.43 2.30 -1.88
CA SER A 209 -2.12 3.57 -2.19
C SER A 209 -2.77 4.20 -0.97
N ILE A 210 -3.39 3.40 -0.12
CA ILE A 210 -4.02 3.85 1.13
C ILE A 210 -2.94 4.25 2.13
N ALA A 211 -1.87 3.46 2.23
CA ALA A 211 -0.69 3.77 3.04
C ALA A 211 -0.02 5.06 2.57
N ALA A 212 0.09 5.29 1.25
CA ALA A 212 0.63 6.51 0.66
C ALA A 212 -0.17 7.75 1.08
N LEU A 213 -1.48 7.68 1.11
CA LEU A 213 -2.33 8.77 1.61
C LEU A 213 -2.10 9.03 3.11
N ALA A 214 -1.99 7.97 3.91
CA ALA A 214 -1.79 8.09 5.35
C ALA A 214 -0.39 8.64 5.73
N PHE A 215 0.66 8.19 5.04
CA PHE A 215 2.04 8.54 5.36
C PHE A 215 2.61 9.68 4.52
N GLY A 216 1.95 10.05 3.43
CA GLY A 216 2.46 11.01 2.45
C GLY A 216 2.86 12.36 3.07
N ILE A 217 2.11 12.84 4.06
CA ILE A 217 2.42 14.11 4.74
C ILE A 217 3.76 14.04 5.49
N ILE A 218 4.13 12.90 6.07
CA ILE A 218 5.41 12.72 6.77
C ILE A 218 6.57 12.91 5.79
N VAL A 219 6.42 12.38 4.59
CA VAL A 219 7.44 12.53 3.51
C VAL A 219 7.52 13.97 3.03
N VAL A 220 6.38 14.63 2.82
CA VAL A 220 6.32 16.03 2.39
C VAL A 220 6.98 16.94 3.42
N THR A 221 6.67 16.75 4.72
CA THR A 221 7.23 17.56 5.81
C THR A 221 8.73 17.31 6.00
N SER A 222 9.21 16.07 5.90
CA SER A 222 10.63 15.75 6.01
C SER A 222 11.48 16.43 4.94
N LEU A 223 10.96 16.54 3.71
CA LEU A 223 11.59 17.29 2.62
C LEU A 223 11.40 18.82 2.74
N GLY A 224 10.34 19.25 3.40
CA GLY A 224 10.05 20.66 3.65
C GLY A 224 10.99 21.33 4.67
N HIS A 225 11.43 20.59 5.69
CA HIS A 225 12.36 21.08 6.71
C HIS A 225 13.74 21.48 6.14
N THR A 226 14.09 20.97 4.97
CA THR A 226 15.37 21.29 4.30
C THR A 226 15.32 22.55 3.41
N GLY A 227 14.21 23.32 3.39
CA GLY A 227 14.15 24.45 2.45
C GLY A 227 12.97 25.42 2.53
N GLY A 228 12.31 25.57 3.69
CA GLY A 228 11.37 26.68 3.91
C GLY A 228 10.01 26.52 3.19
N GLY A 229 9.06 25.87 3.87
CA GLY A 229 7.65 25.82 3.46
C GLY A 229 7.32 24.85 2.32
N ILE A 230 6.02 24.49 2.20
CA ILE A 230 5.53 23.60 1.14
C ILE A 230 5.37 24.44 -0.15
N GLY A 231 6.46 24.55 -0.92
CA GLY A 231 6.45 25.27 -2.20
C GLY A 231 6.67 24.29 -3.38
N ALA A 232 6.60 24.80 -4.61
CA ALA A 232 6.76 24.01 -5.85
C ALA A 232 8.04 23.13 -5.85
N LYS A 233 9.11 23.57 -5.17
CA LYS A 233 10.36 22.81 -5.03
C LYS A 233 10.17 21.54 -4.18
N VAL A 234 9.40 21.61 -3.10
CA VAL A 234 9.09 20.45 -2.23
C VAL A 234 8.19 19.47 -2.98
N VAL A 235 7.14 19.96 -3.66
CA VAL A 235 6.27 19.13 -4.50
C VAL A 235 7.10 18.36 -5.54
N ARG A 236 7.98 19.06 -6.27
CA ARG A 236 8.83 18.44 -7.29
C ARG A 236 9.77 17.38 -6.68
N ARG A 237 10.40 17.65 -5.54
CA ARG A 237 11.30 16.70 -4.86
C ARG A 237 10.54 15.48 -4.35
N THR A 238 9.37 15.68 -3.72
CA THR A 238 8.51 14.59 -3.28
C THR A 238 8.04 13.73 -4.44
N SER A 239 7.60 14.35 -5.55
CA SER A 239 7.20 13.63 -6.75
C SER A 239 8.36 12.82 -7.35
N THR A 240 9.56 13.39 -7.40
CA THR A 240 10.75 12.66 -7.88
C THR A 240 11.09 11.49 -6.96
N ALA A 241 11.04 11.67 -5.64
CA ALA A 241 11.28 10.59 -4.67
C ALA A 241 10.23 9.48 -4.80
N ALA A 242 8.95 9.84 -4.98
CA ALA A 242 7.87 8.88 -5.19
C ALA A 242 8.05 8.07 -6.49
N VAL A 243 8.45 8.73 -7.59
CA VAL A 243 8.71 8.04 -8.87
C VAL A 243 9.89 7.09 -8.75
N ILE A 244 10.98 7.48 -8.08
CA ILE A 244 12.15 6.60 -7.87
C ILE A 244 11.73 5.40 -7.00
N ALA A 245 11.04 5.61 -5.88
CA ALA A 245 10.55 4.54 -5.02
C ALA A 245 9.60 3.60 -5.75
N GLY A 246 8.67 4.15 -6.54
CA GLY A 246 7.76 3.37 -7.37
C GLY A 246 8.47 2.57 -8.46
N SER A 247 9.51 3.13 -9.08
CA SER A 247 10.32 2.40 -10.09
C SER A 247 11.05 1.21 -9.46
N LEU A 248 11.62 1.39 -8.26
CA LEU A 248 12.24 0.29 -7.52
C LEU A 248 11.21 -0.78 -7.16
N LEU A 249 10.03 -0.36 -6.73
CA LEU A 249 8.92 -1.26 -6.40
C LEU A 249 8.45 -2.04 -7.63
N ALA A 250 8.34 -1.38 -8.80
CA ALA A 250 7.99 -2.03 -10.06
C ALA A 250 8.98 -3.11 -10.46
N VAL A 251 10.28 -2.84 -10.35
CA VAL A 251 11.34 -3.81 -10.66
C VAL A 251 11.22 -5.03 -9.75
N VAL A 252 11.01 -4.82 -8.45
CA VAL A 252 10.84 -5.92 -7.49
C VAL A 252 9.57 -6.72 -7.80
N TYR A 253 8.44 -6.06 -8.07
CA TYR A 253 7.18 -6.75 -8.36
C TYR A 253 7.23 -7.58 -9.64
N VAL A 254 7.84 -7.04 -10.69
CA VAL A 254 8.08 -7.80 -11.93
C VAL A 254 8.92 -9.03 -11.64
N GLY A 255 10.02 -8.86 -10.89
CA GLY A 255 10.90 -9.97 -10.50
C GLY A 255 10.15 -11.05 -9.70
N LEU A 256 9.40 -10.67 -8.68
CA LEU A 256 8.62 -11.59 -7.85
C LEU A 256 7.50 -12.29 -8.64
N GLY A 257 6.81 -11.57 -9.53
CA GLY A 257 5.82 -12.14 -10.42
C GLY A 257 6.41 -13.15 -11.41
N LEU A 258 7.62 -12.87 -11.91
CA LEU A 258 8.36 -13.81 -12.76
C LEU A 258 8.76 -15.07 -11.98
N ILE A 259 9.15 -14.98 -10.70
CA ILE A 259 9.39 -16.19 -9.88
C ILE A 259 8.11 -17.03 -9.80
N GLY A 260 6.95 -16.40 -9.53
CA GLY A 260 5.68 -17.10 -9.51
C GLY A 260 5.32 -17.77 -10.83
N HIS A 261 5.74 -17.18 -11.96
CA HIS A 261 5.50 -17.75 -13.28
C HIS A 261 6.40 -18.95 -13.63
N VAL A 262 7.64 -18.98 -13.11
CA VAL A 262 8.59 -20.05 -13.47
C VAL A 262 8.67 -21.19 -12.46
N ILE A 263 8.12 -21.03 -11.26
CA ILE A 263 8.19 -22.08 -10.23
C ILE A 263 7.38 -23.31 -10.66
N PRO A 264 7.90 -24.53 -10.52
CA PRO A 264 7.14 -25.74 -10.83
C PRO A 264 5.89 -25.88 -9.98
N ASN A 265 4.79 -26.36 -10.58
CA ASN A 265 3.49 -26.52 -9.92
C ASN A 265 2.97 -25.23 -9.28
N ALA A 266 3.21 -24.07 -9.92
CA ALA A 266 2.88 -22.74 -9.44
C ALA A 266 1.45 -22.62 -8.89
N GLN A 267 0.48 -23.26 -9.54
CA GLN A 267 -0.95 -23.22 -9.20
C GLN A 267 -1.32 -24.03 -7.94
N SER A 268 -0.41 -24.83 -7.40
CA SER A 268 -0.64 -25.56 -6.14
C SER A 268 -0.46 -24.71 -4.89
N TYR A 269 0.17 -23.54 -5.03
CA TYR A 269 0.40 -22.63 -3.91
C TYR A 269 -0.85 -21.80 -3.58
N SER A 270 -1.20 -21.77 -2.31
CA SER A 270 -2.33 -20.96 -1.79
C SER A 270 -1.92 -19.53 -1.44
N ASP A 271 -0.63 -19.26 -1.29
CA ASP A 271 -0.09 -17.93 -0.98
C ASP A 271 1.34 -17.75 -1.52
N GLY A 272 1.66 -16.49 -1.86
CA GLY A 272 2.95 -16.15 -2.45
C GLY A 272 4.13 -16.21 -1.46
N ALA A 273 3.87 -16.17 -0.17
CA ALA A 273 4.93 -16.23 0.83
C ALA A 273 5.54 -17.65 0.89
N THR A 274 4.68 -18.67 0.93
CA THR A 274 5.11 -20.08 0.85
C THR A 274 5.78 -20.35 -0.49
N LEU A 275 5.22 -19.86 -1.61
CA LEU A 275 5.80 -19.98 -2.94
C LEU A 275 7.25 -19.45 -2.99
N LEU A 276 7.51 -18.27 -2.48
CA LEU A 276 8.86 -17.69 -2.47
C LEU A 276 9.82 -18.42 -1.53
N ALA A 277 9.34 -18.94 -0.40
CA ALA A 277 10.16 -19.75 0.50
C ALA A 277 10.62 -21.02 -0.20
N ASP A 278 9.73 -21.70 -0.91
CA ASP A 278 10.06 -22.90 -1.69
C ASP A 278 10.96 -22.57 -2.89
N ALA A 279 10.72 -21.45 -3.59
CA ALA A 279 11.61 -20.98 -4.66
C ALA A 279 13.04 -20.75 -4.15
N ALA A 280 13.21 -20.14 -2.98
CA ALA A 280 14.50 -19.94 -2.34
C ALA A 280 15.15 -21.29 -1.96
N GLN A 281 14.36 -22.23 -1.47
CA GLN A 281 14.84 -23.56 -1.14
C GLN A 281 15.26 -24.36 -2.38
N MET A 282 14.49 -24.31 -3.46
CA MET A 282 14.80 -25.01 -4.72
C MET A 282 16.07 -24.48 -5.37
N THR A 283 16.36 -23.18 -5.25
CA THR A 283 17.50 -22.54 -5.93
C THR A 283 18.78 -22.51 -5.09
N MET A 284 18.66 -22.31 -3.79
CA MET A 284 19.80 -22.14 -2.87
C MET A 284 19.84 -23.20 -1.76
N GLY A 285 18.86 -24.11 -1.72
CA GLY A 285 18.74 -25.10 -0.65
C GLY A 285 18.38 -24.47 0.71
N TRP A 286 18.71 -25.17 1.79
CA TRP A 286 18.42 -24.73 3.16
C TRP A 286 18.99 -23.32 3.53
N PRO A 287 20.23 -22.95 3.11
CA PRO A 287 20.71 -21.57 3.32
C PRO A 287 19.83 -20.50 2.68
N GLY A 288 19.29 -20.78 1.49
CA GLY A 288 18.37 -19.86 0.80
C GLY A 288 17.09 -19.60 1.57
N GLN A 289 16.52 -20.64 2.16
CA GLN A 289 15.33 -20.53 3.00
C GLN A 289 15.58 -19.66 4.23
N ILE A 290 16.75 -19.80 4.88
CA ILE A 290 17.13 -18.94 6.02
C ILE A 290 17.27 -17.48 5.57
N VAL A 291 18.03 -17.25 4.49
CA VAL A 291 18.23 -15.89 3.95
C VAL A 291 16.91 -15.24 3.60
N PHE A 292 16.02 -15.95 2.90
CA PHE A 292 14.70 -15.45 2.57
C PHE A 292 13.85 -15.17 3.82
N GLY A 293 13.88 -16.07 4.80
CA GLY A 293 13.21 -15.87 6.09
C GLY A 293 13.68 -14.61 6.81
N LEU A 294 14.97 -14.33 6.83
CA LEU A 294 15.54 -13.11 7.41
C LEU A 294 15.12 -11.85 6.65
N ILE A 295 15.07 -11.91 5.31
CA ILE A 295 14.55 -10.83 4.47
C ILE A 295 13.13 -10.48 4.88
N VAL A 296 12.25 -11.49 4.95
CA VAL A 296 10.85 -11.31 5.30
C VAL A 296 10.68 -10.77 6.71
N LEU A 297 11.36 -11.37 7.69
CA LEU A 297 11.33 -10.91 9.08
C LEU A 297 11.70 -9.43 9.19
N THR A 298 12.75 -9.04 8.50
CA THR A 298 13.26 -7.66 8.52
C THR A 298 12.30 -6.70 7.85
N ALA A 299 11.80 -7.02 6.64
CA ALA A 299 10.84 -6.21 5.92
C ALA A 299 9.52 -6.05 6.71
N CYS A 300 9.02 -7.15 7.27
CA CYS A 300 7.81 -7.13 8.08
C CYS A 300 7.99 -6.37 9.40
N MET A 301 9.16 -6.47 10.04
CA MET A 301 9.44 -5.75 11.28
C MET A 301 9.49 -4.24 11.05
N THR A 302 10.19 -3.76 10.02
CA THR A 302 10.23 -2.32 9.70
C THR A 302 8.85 -1.76 9.39
N THR A 303 8.05 -2.50 8.64
CA THR A 303 6.65 -2.13 8.34
C THR A 303 5.80 -2.13 9.61
N ALA A 304 5.91 -3.15 10.47
CA ALA A 304 5.14 -3.23 11.72
C ALA A 304 5.41 -2.04 12.63
N VAL A 305 6.69 -1.68 12.82
CA VAL A 305 7.10 -0.53 13.62
C VAL A 305 6.53 0.77 13.04
N GLY A 306 6.63 0.97 11.72
CA GLY A 306 6.06 2.14 11.06
C GLY A 306 4.55 2.26 11.21
N LEU A 307 3.83 1.14 11.05
CA LEU A 307 2.37 1.09 11.17
C LEU A 307 1.89 1.33 12.61
N ILE A 308 2.54 0.72 13.61
CA ILE A 308 2.22 0.96 15.03
C ILE A 308 2.41 2.46 15.34
N ALA A 309 3.54 3.03 14.95
CA ALA A 309 3.86 4.42 15.23
C ALA A 309 2.85 5.38 14.57
N ALA A 310 2.60 5.22 13.26
CA ALA A 310 1.70 6.10 12.51
C ALA A 310 0.26 6.02 12.98
N THR A 311 -0.24 4.80 13.24
CA THR A 311 -1.61 4.60 13.72
C THR A 311 -1.79 5.17 15.12
N SER A 312 -0.84 4.93 16.02
CA SER A 312 -0.89 5.47 17.39
C SER A 312 -0.82 7.00 17.42
N GLU A 313 0.00 7.60 16.58
CA GLU A 313 0.10 9.05 16.44
C GLU A 313 -1.20 9.67 15.91
N PHE A 314 -1.80 9.06 14.89
CA PHE A 314 -3.08 9.53 14.35
C PHE A 314 -4.18 9.50 15.41
N PHE A 315 -4.33 8.39 16.14
CA PHE A 315 -5.37 8.27 17.16
C PHE A 315 -5.10 9.13 18.39
N HIS A 316 -3.84 9.37 18.75
CA HIS A 316 -3.48 10.32 19.80
C HIS A 316 -3.86 11.76 19.41
N ARG A 317 -3.63 12.18 18.16
CA ARG A 317 -4.08 13.49 17.66
C ARG A 317 -5.59 13.59 17.56
N LEU A 318 -6.27 12.51 17.25
CA LEU A 318 -7.74 12.48 17.16
C LEU A 318 -8.39 12.54 18.54
N LEU A 319 -7.83 11.84 19.52
CA LEU A 319 -8.30 11.71 20.90
C LEU A 319 -7.16 11.99 21.89
N PRO A 320 -6.81 13.27 22.14
CA PRO A 320 -5.66 13.64 22.98
C PRO A 320 -5.76 13.19 24.44
N ALA A 321 -6.97 12.82 24.90
CA ALA A 321 -7.20 12.27 26.24
C ALA A 321 -6.49 10.91 26.45
N ILE A 322 -6.21 10.17 25.38
CA ILE A 322 -5.52 8.88 25.41
C ILE A 322 -4.09 9.09 24.93
N SER A 323 -3.10 8.67 25.74
CA SER A 323 -1.70 8.87 25.39
C SER A 323 -1.27 8.03 24.19
N TYR A 324 -0.25 8.49 23.44
CA TYR A 324 0.38 7.74 22.37
C TYR A 324 0.75 6.30 22.77
N ARG A 325 1.33 6.15 23.97
CA ARG A 325 1.72 4.83 24.50
C ARG A 325 0.53 3.90 24.73
N ALA A 326 -0.60 4.44 25.19
CA ALA A 326 -1.80 3.64 25.39
C ALA A 326 -2.36 3.13 24.04
N TRP A 327 -2.39 3.98 23.02
CA TRP A 327 -2.77 3.56 21.66
C TRP A 327 -1.82 2.52 21.07
N MET A 328 -0.52 2.68 21.29
CA MET A 328 0.50 1.73 20.86
C MET A 328 0.28 0.35 21.49
N ILE A 329 -0.05 0.27 22.80
CA ILE A 329 -0.41 -0.98 23.49
C ILE A 329 -1.65 -1.60 22.84
N VAL A 330 -2.72 -0.83 22.66
CA VAL A 330 -3.98 -1.31 22.11
C VAL A 330 -3.78 -1.91 20.72
N PHE A 331 -3.11 -1.18 19.81
CA PHE A 331 -2.91 -1.66 18.44
C PHE A 331 -1.97 -2.86 18.35
N THR A 332 -0.94 -2.90 19.21
CA THR A 332 -0.05 -4.06 19.29
C THR A 332 -0.78 -5.32 19.75
N ILE A 333 -1.63 -5.20 20.79
CA ILE A 333 -2.40 -6.34 21.32
C ILE A 333 -3.40 -6.85 20.27
N ILE A 334 -4.19 -5.95 19.66
CA ILE A 334 -5.17 -6.36 18.64
C ILE A 334 -4.47 -7.06 17.48
N SER A 335 -3.35 -6.50 17.00
CA SER A 335 -2.59 -7.08 15.90
C SER A 335 -1.95 -8.41 16.25
N PHE A 336 -1.45 -8.57 17.46
CA PHE A 336 -0.96 -9.85 17.98
C PHE A 336 -2.06 -10.92 17.94
N LEU A 337 -3.26 -10.61 18.46
CA LEU A 337 -4.37 -11.55 18.48
C LEU A 337 -4.79 -11.98 17.07
N LEU A 338 -4.92 -11.02 16.15
CA LEU A 338 -5.30 -11.30 14.77
C LEU A 338 -4.21 -12.07 14.01
N ALA A 339 -2.93 -11.71 14.16
CA ALA A 339 -1.82 -12.42 13.54
C ALA A 339 -1.72 -13.86 14.01
N SER A 340 -2.01 -14.11 15.30
CA SER A 340 -2.00 -15.44 15.90
C SER A 340 -3.04 -16.38 15.28
N ALA A 341 -4.13 -15.84 14.73
CA ALA A 341 -5.17 -16.62 14.03
C ALA A 341 -4.72 -17.11 12.64
N GLY A 342 -3.55 -16.67 12.16
CA GLY A 342 -2.94 -17.10 10.91
C GLY A 342 -3.26 -16.22 9.71
N LEU A 343 -2.46 -16.40 8.64
CA LEU A 343 -2.48 -15.54 7.46
C LEU A 343 -3.84 -15.58 6.72
N SER A 344 -4.46 -16.76 6.59
CA SER A 344 -5.74 -16.91 5.92
C SER A 344 -6.86 -16.09 6.58
N SER A 345 -6.89 -16.08 7.91
CA SER A 345 -7.87 -15.28 8.69
C SER A 345 -7.66 -13.77 8.48
N VAL A 346 -6.41 -13.32 8.46
CA VAL A 346 -6.07 -11.92 8.21
C VAL A 346 -6.46 -11.52 6.80
N LEU A 347 -6.20 -12.35 5.79
CA LEU A 347 -6.56 -12.08 4.39
C LEU A 347 -8.09 -12.06 4.18
N ALA A 348 -8.85 -12.90 4.87
CA ALA A 348 -10.32 -12.91 4.78
C ALA A 348 -10.96 -11.60 5.25
N ILE A 349 -10.37 -10.94 6.25
CA ILE A 349 -10.82 -9.63 6.76
C ILE A 349 -10.46 -8.51 5.76
N ALA A 350 -9.40 -8.69 4.99
CA ALA A 350 -8.89 -7.67 4.09
C ALA A 350 -9.84 -7.33 2.95
N VAL A 351 -10.43 -8.34 2.30
CA VAL A 351 -11.22 -8.17 1.07
C VAL A 351 -12.37 -7.18 1.25
N PRO A 352 -13.25 -7.31 2.25
CA PRO A 352 -14.32 -6.32 2.47
C PRO A 352 -13.79 -4.91 2.74
N ILE A 353 -12.71 -4.79 3.52
CA ILE A 353 -12.10 -3.50 3.87
C ILE A 353 -11.57 -2.81 2.61
N ILE A 354 -10.84 -3.53 1.78
CA ILE A 354 -10.23 -3.00 0.56
C ILE A 354 -11.31 -2.63 -0.46
N THR A 355 -12.30 -3.51 -0.66
CA THR A 355 -13.44 -3.26 -1.55
C THR A 355 -14.18 -1.97 -1.18
N PHE A 356 -14.27 -1.66 0.12
CA PHE A 356 -14.90 -0.42 0.58
C PHE A 356 -13.99 0.80 0.43
N LEU A 357 -12.73 0.72 0.85
CA LEU A 357 -11.86 1.90 0.97
C LEU A 357 -11.25 2.36 -0.35
N TYR A 358 -10.89 1.43 -1.26
CA TYR A 358 -10.14 1.77 -2.47
C TYR A 358 -10.90 2.66 -3.45
N PRO A 359 -12.17 2.42 -3.79
CA PRO A 359 -12.92 3.31 -4.69
C PRO A 359 -12.99 4.74 -4.18
N ILE A 360 -13.17 4.91 -2.87
CA ILE A 360 -13.21 6.23 -2.22
C ILE A 360 -11.83 6.91 -2.29
N ALA A 361 -10.77 6.19 -1.92
CA ALA A 361 -9.40 6.70 -1.95
C ALA A 361 -8.98 7.13 -3.35
N ILE A 362 -9.21 6.27 -4.36
CA ILE A 362 -8.90 6.56 -5.77
C ILE A 362 -9.69 7.78 -6.25
N THR A 363 -10.96 7.87 -5.92
CA THR A 363 -11.80 9.03 -6.28
C THR A 363 -11.22 10.32 -5.74
N ILE A 364 -10.85 10.37 -4.46
CA ILE A 364 -10.27 11.55 -3.82
C ILE A 364 -8.94 11.94 -4.48
N VAL A 365 -8.08 10.97 -4.77
CA VAL A 365 -6.80 11.17 -5.45
C VAL A 365 -7.02 11.82 -6.81
N PHE A 366 -7.87 11.23 -7.66
CA PHE A 366 -8.11 11.75 -9.01
C PHE A 366 -8.83 13.09 -9.01
N LEU A 367 -9.81 13.31 -8.13
CA LEU A 367 -10.48 14.61 -8.00
C LEU A 367 -9.50 15.70 -7.56
N THR A 368 -8.55 15.39 -6.67
CA THR A 368 -7.54 16.36 -6.24
C THR A 368 -6.63 16.75 -7.40
N ILE A 369 -6.15 15.80 -8.18
CA ILE A 369 -5.30 16.08 -9.35
C ILE A 369 -6.07 16.84 -10.41
N ALA A 370 -7.29 16.44 -10.73
CA ALA A 370 -8.10 17.07 -11.76
C ALA A 370 -8.46 18.53 -11.41
N THR A 371 -8.68 18.84 -10.12
CA THR A 371 -9.05 20.19 -9.68
C THR A 371 -7.84 21.09 -9.39
N HIS A 372 -6.65 20.52 -9.17
CA HIS A 372 -5.45 21.31 -8.87
C HIS A 372 -5.06 22.34 -9.95
N PRO A 373 -5.03 22.01 -11.27
CA PRO A 373 -4.67 22.99 -12.29
C PRO A 373 -5.67 24.12 -12.45
N LEU A 374 -6.93 23.89 -12.06
CA LEU A 374 -8.01 24.86 -12.26
C LEU A 374 -7.90 26.08 -11.35
N ARG A 375 -7.01 26.07 -10.32
CA ARG A 375 -6.80 27.17 -9.35
C ARG A 375 -8.09 27.91 -8.99
N LEU A 376 -9.17 27.15 -8.80
CA LEU A 376 -10.48 27.70 -8.51
C LEU A 376 -10.38 28.55 -7.23
N ALA A 377 -10.82 29.79 -7.32
CA ALA A 377 -10.86 30.71 -6.18
C ALA A 377 -11.77 30.18 -5.05
N THR A 378 -12.70 29.29 -5.40
CA THR A 378 -13.50 28.50 -4.46
C THR A 378 -13.11 27.04 -4.56
N PRO A 379 -12.98 26.31 -3.43
CA PRO A 379 -12.75 24.87 -3.49
C PRO A 379 -13.89 24.22 -4.30
N ALA A 380 -13.56 23.28 -5.19
CA ALA A 380 -14.52 22.50 -6.00
C ALA A 380 -15.36 21.58 -5.09
N LEU A 381 -16.22 22.20 -4.27
CA LEU A 381 -16.88 21.58 -3.12
C LEU A 381 -17.88 20.51 -3.54
N TRP A 382 -18.73 20.83 -4.54
CA TRP A 382 -19.75 19.89 -5.01
C TRP A 382 -19.16 18.77 -5.84
N THR A 383 -18.11 19.05 -6.60
CA THR A 383 -17.33 18.03 -7.31
C THR A 383 -16.81 16.96 -6.35
N PHE A 384 -16.18 17.39 -5.26
CA PHE A 384 -15.67 16.47 -4.23
C PHE A 384 -16.79 15.75 -3.48
N ARG A 385 -17.84 16.47 -3.05
CA ARG A 385 -18.95 15.88 -2.30
C ARG A 385 -19.65 14.79 -3.11
N LEU A 386 -20.16 15.14 -4.29
CA LEU A 386 -20.94 14.20 -5.09
C LEU A 386 -20.11 13.01 -5.54
N GLY A 387 -18.91 13.24 -6.09
CA GLY A 387 -18.03 12.14 -6.52
C GLY A 387 -17.68 11.19 -5.37
N THR A 388 -17.25 11.72 -4.23
CA THR A 388 -16.82 10.90 -3.09
C THR A 388 -17.98 10.14 -2.43
N TRP A 389 -19.16 10.80 -2.26
CA TRP A 389 -20.33 10.14 -1.66
C TRP A 389 -20.92 9.07 -2.56
N VAL A 390 -20.92 9.24 -3.88
CA VAL A 390 -21.37 8.21 -4.82
C VAL A 390 -20.38 7.02 -4.81
N ALA A 391 -19.07 7.28 -4.80
CA ALA A 391 -18.06 6.23 -4.65
C ALA A 391 -18.27 5.46 -3.34
N ALA A 392 -18.53 6.16 -2.23
CA ALA A 392 -18.75 5.55 -0.92
C ALA A 392 -20.03 4.70 -0.88
N ALA A 393 -21.13 5.20 -1.44
CA ALA A 393 -22.38 4.46 -1.52
C ALA A 393 -22.26 3.20 -2.38
N TRP A 394 -21.58 3.30 -3.53
CA TRP A 394 -21.33 2.15 -4.40
C TRP A 394 -20.44 1.12 -3.73
N SER A 395 -19.33 1.55 -3.12
CA SER A 395 -18.42 0.68 -2.37
C SER A 395 -19.12 -0.01 -1.21
N ALA A 396 -19.97 0.71 -0.47
CA ALA A 396 -20.76 0.12 0.62
C ALA A 396 -21.69 -0.98 0.10
N ALA A 397 -22.42 -0.71 -1.01
CA ALA A 397 -23.30 -1.70 -1.63
C ALA A 397 -22.52 -2.94 -2.10
N THR A 398 -21.40 -2.74 -2.82
CA THR A 398 -20.54 -3.84 -3.28
C THR A 398 -19.98 -4.64 -2.11
N THR A 399 -19.54 -3.98 -1.04
CA THR A 399 -19.02 -4.64 0.16
C THR A 399 -20.10 -5.44 0.88
N LEU A 400 -21.32 -4.91 1.01
CA LEU A 400 -22.44 -5.63 1.61
C LEU A 400 -22.79 -6.89 0.81
N ALA A 401 -22.82 -6.82 -0.51
CA ALA A 401 -23.01 -7.99 -1.36
C ALA A 401 -21.89 -9.03 -1.16
N HIS A 402 -20.66 -8.59 -0.99
CA HIS A 402 -19.50 -9.46 -0.76
C HIS A 402 -19.57 -10.20 0.58
N VAL A 403 -20.09 -9.55 1.62
CA VAL A 403 -20.31 -10.17 2.96
C VAL A 403 -21.59 -11.00 3.04
N GLY A 404 -22.32 -11.16 1.93
CA GLY A 404 -23.51 -12.01 1.85
C GLY A 404 -24.83 -11.33 2.24
N VAL A 405 -24.85 -9.99 2.34
CA VAL A 405 -26.08 -9.23 2.61
C VAL A 405 -26.81 -8.95 1.29
N TYR A 406 -27.92 -9.65 1.05
CA TYR A 406 -28.75 -9.53 -0.16
C TYR A 406 -27.95 -9.49 -1.49
N PRO A 407 -26.99 -10.40 -1.72
CA PRO A 407 -26.04 -10.29 -2.81
C PRO A 407 -26.69 -10.26 -4.20
N GLU A 408 -27.74 -11.08 -4.42
CA GLU A 408 -28.44 -11.14 -5.70
C GLU A 408 -29.14 -9.83 -6.03
N HIS A 409 -29.84 -9.24 -5.05
CA HIS A 409 -30.55 -7.99 -5.24
C HIS A 409 -29.60 -6.80 -5.47
N ILE A 410 -28.56 -6.70 -4.64
CA ILE A 410 -27.55 -5.63 -4.78
C ILE A 410 -26.84 -5.76 -6.12
N ASN A 411 -26.37 -6.95 -6.49
CA ASN A 411 -25.68 -7.15 -7.77
C ASN A 411 -26.61 -6.85 -8.96
N SER A 412 -27.89 -7.23 -8.94
CA SER A 412 -28.82 -6.90 -10.01
C SER A 412 -28.99 -5.39 -10.19
N VAL A 413 -29.02 -4.63 -9.09
CA VAL A 413 -29.08 -3.16 -9.12
C VAL A 413 -27.79 -2.52 -9.62
N LEU A 414 -26.62 -3.11 -9.35
CA LEU A 414 -25.32 -2.53 -9.73
C LEU A 414 -24.88 -2.93 -11.15
N MET A 415 -25.42 -4.00 -11.74
CA MET A 415 -25.00 -4.56 -13.03
C MET A 415 -25.20 -3.63 -14.25
N TRP A 416 -25.97 -2.54 -14.11
CA TRP A 416 -26.09 -1.55 -15.19
C TRP A 416 -24.76 -0.80 -15.44
N SER A 417 -23.88 -0.73 -14.45
CA SER A 417 -22.60 -0.04 -14.60
C SER A 417 -21.61 -0.94 -15.36
N PRO A 418 -20.95 -0.42 -16.40
CA PRO A 418 -19.89 -1.16 -17.07
C PRO A 418 -18.78 -1.48 -16.07
N LEU A 419 -18.07 -2.58 -16.31
CA LEU A 419 -17.01 -3.10 -15.45
C LEU A 419 -17.46 -3.58 -14.06
N GLN A 420 -18.78 -3.65 -13.75
CA GLN A 420 -19.26 -4.19 -12.47
C GLN A 420 -18.84 -5.66 -12.31
N ALA A 421 -18.87 -6.45 -13.37
CA ALA A 421 -18.38 -7.83 -13.35
C ALA A 421 -16.91 -7.94 -12.89
N ASN A 422 -16.12 -6.91 -13.13
CA ASN A 422 -14.71 -6.79 -12.73
C ASN A 422 -14.53 -5.98 -11.43
N GLN A 423 -15.56 -5.79 -10.61
CA GLN A 423 -15.55 -5.00 -9.38
C GLN A 423 -15.13 -3.51 -9.57
N LEU A 424 -15.13 -3.02 -10.79
CA LEU A 424 -14.78 -1.64 -11.16
C LEU A 424 -16.00 -0.80 -11.56
N GLY A 425 -17.22 -1.29 -11.29
CA GLY A 425 -18.47 -0.62 -11.64
C GLY A 425 -18.70 0.75 -10.98
N TRP A 426 -18.00 1.04 -9.92
CA TRP A 426 -18.07 2.34 -9.23
C TRP A 426 -17.52 3.51 -10.07
N ILE A 427 -16.67 3.25 -11.07
CA ILE A 427 -15.94 4.28 -11.84
C ILE A 427 -16.92 5.19 -12.58
N LEU A 428 -17.82 4.63 -13.41
CA LEU A 428 -18.74 5.43 -14.22
C LEU A 428 -19.69 6.29 -13.40
N PRO A 429 -20.42 5.77 -12.38
CA PRO A 429 -21.30 6.58 -11.54
C PRO A 429 -20.56 7.69 -10.82
N THR A 430 -19.33 7.43 -10.38
CA THR A 430 -18.48 8.42 -9.71
C THR A 430 -18.07 9.54 -10.64
N ILE A 431 -17.68 9.24 -11.89
CA ILE A 431 -17.33 10.25 -12.89
C ILE A 431 -18.55 11.13 -13.21
N ILE A 432 -19.73 10.52 -13.40
CA ILE A 432 -20.98 11.25 -13.67
C ILE A 432 -21.29 12.20 -12.49
N ALA A 433 -21.23 11.69 -11.27
CA ALA A 433 -21.50 12.49 -10.07
C ALA A 433 -20.51 13.65 -9.91
N ALA A 434 -19.22 13.39 -10.15
CA ALA A 434 -18.19 14.44 -10.12
C ALA A 434 -18.41 15.50 -11.21
N ALA A 435 -18.81 15.11 -12.42
CA ALA A 435 -19.12 16.03 -13.51
C ALA A 435 -20.35 16.90 -13.18
N ILE A 436 -21.40 16.33 -12.60
CA ILE A 436 -22.57 17.09 -12.11
C ILE A 436 -22.11 18.10 -11.03
N GLY A 437 -21.29 17.67 -10.08
CA GLY A 437 -20.71 18.54 -9.07
C GLY A 437 -19.91 19.70 -9.66
N ALA A 438 -19.11 19.44 -10.69
CA ALA A 438 -18.34 20.47 -11.39
C ALA A 438 -19.24 21.49 -12.09
N CYS A 439 -20.34 21.07 -12.70
CA CYS A 439 -21.33 21.97 -13.27
C CYS A 439 -21.96 22.89 -12.19
N ILE A 440 -22.27 22.34 -11.01
CA ILE A 440 -22.80 23.12 -9.89
C ILE A 440 -21.75 24.12 -9.39
N ASP A 441 -20.49 23.70 -9.19
CA ASP A 441 -19.41 24.58 -8.75
C ASP A 441 -19.20 25.75 -9.72
N VAL A 442 -19.24 25.49 -11.04
CA VAL A 442 -19.16 26.55 -12.07
C VAL A 442 -20.38 27.51 -12.01
N ALA A 443 -21.58 26.97 -11.81
CA ALA A 443 -22.81 27.81 -11.71
C ALA A 443 -22.75 28.69 -10.46
N VAL A 444 -22.31 28.17 -9.31
CA VAL A 444 -22.15 28.96 -8.08
C VAL A 444 -21.09 30.05 -8.24
N MET A 445 -19.95 29.73 -8.89
CA MET A 445 -18.90 30.74 -9.15
C MET A 445 -19.38 31.88 -10.06
N LYS A 446 -20.19 31.60 -11.09
CA LYS A 446 -20.77 32.64 -11.95
C LYS A 446 -21.71 33.56 -11.18
N ARG A 447 -22.53 32.99 -10.26
CA ARG A 447 -23.44 33.81 -9.43
C ARG A 447 -22.73 34.69 -8.40
N SER A 448 -21.57 34.28 -7.89
CA SER A 448 -20.79 35.06 -6.93
C SER A 448 -19.98 36.19 -7.57
N ARG A 449 -19.86 36.21 -8.91
CA ARG A 449 -19.15 37.23 -9.69
C ARG A 449 -20.13 38.25 -10.35
N ALA A 450 -21.40 37.90 -10.43
CA ALA A 450 -22.49 38.78 -10.87
C ALA A 450 -23.11 39.55 -9.68
#